data_cb199387eda69579f78c28ce785dddda
#
_entry.id   cb199387eda69579f78c28ce785dddda
#
_cell.length_a   1.000
_cell.length_b   1.000
_cell.length_c   1.000
_cell.angle_alpha   90.00
_cell.angle_beta   90.00
_cell.angle_gamma   90.00
#
_symmetry.space_group_name_H-M   'P 1'
#
loop_
_entity.id
_entity.type
_entity.pdbx_description
1 polymer ?
#
loop_
_entity_poly.entity_id
_entity_poly.type
_entity_poly.pdbx_seq_one_letter_code
_entity_poly.pdbx_strand_id
1 'polypeptide(L)'
;VVLFHYLAYKLVGKQVDHWCMTPDDLSFLSIATWKNTSIPIEADGNYSRCTMYDPPLPISQENRTAVPCHQWGYDIANKADSIVSRFDLVCDREYLYDLSEIVPLFGSGLVSPALGLVADHVGRRPVMLACAFTQLFATVANTFSETYPLFLFTRFLIFAATDVTFIATFTLLHEVTGNARRSTFTLIDIAVPHIFVPPLLHVISIVKPRWMLANALTIVTTGLLASWCWLVEESPTWLVATRDLRRAEVTVLLAARENGVDVAKARTTFKAIEGQLRRLDTCAMADPMEAIIETMKLRRRAASVLLARFVMDATYISLIMNDVTTGIRWEAAYVLSSVVCYASALGCMRSCGIRKTLSGVMVMASTFAVFEAMVMSRGEKVLTLYVHAGLKVFVSTGSGVTLCYTAETFPTVVRNAGICLSHFAGGMGCILGA
;
A
#
# COMPACT_ATOMS: atom_id res chain seq x y z
N VAL A 1 7.72 4.66 2.85
CA VAL A 1 6.77 4.79 4.00
C VAL A 1 5.46 4.12 3.67
N VAL A 2 4.81 4.43 2.54
CA VAL A 2 3.50 3.87 2.13
C VAL A 2 3.51 2.34 2.15
N LEU A 3 4.36 1.72 1.32
CA LEU A 3 4.45 0.26 1.23
C LEU A 3 4.84 -0.37 2.59
N PHE A 4 5.63 0.35 3.40
CA PHE A 4 5.97 -0.10 4.75
C PHE A 4 4.74 -0.19 5.66
N HIS A 5 3.83 0.80 5.64
CA HIS A 5 2.58 0.75 6.40
C HIS A 5 1.67 -0.42 5.98
N TYR A 6 1.59 -0.70 4.67
CA TYR A 6 0.82 -1.83 4.16
C TYR A 6 1.37 -3.17 4.65
N LEU A 7 2.68 -3.37 4.54
CA LEU A 7 3.30 -4.65 4.83
C LEU A 7 3.65 -4.84 6.32
N ALA A 8 3.88 -3.76 7.07
CA ALA A 8 4.19 -3.84 8.51
C ALA A 8 3.04 -4.47 9.32
N TYR A 9 1.81 -4.41 8.83
CA TYR A 9 0.66 -5.07 9.45
C TYR A 9 0.88 -6.59 9.58
N LYS A 10 1.49 -7.24 8.58
CA LYS A 10 1.82 -8.67 8.64
C LYS A 10 2.78 -9.03 9.78
N LEU A 11 3.61 -8.08 10.25
CA LEU A 11 4.50 -8.30 11.39
C LEU A 11 3.74 -8.42 12.72
N VAL A 12 2.65 -7.67 12.85
CA VAL A 12 1.86 -7.55 14.09
C VAL A 12 0.54 -8.30 14.04
N GLY A 13 0.04 -8.63 12.85
CA GLY A 13 -1.17 -9.44 12.60
C GLY A 13 -0.93 -10.94 12.64
N LYS A 14 0.21 -11.40 13.16
CA LYS A 14 0.56 -12.81 13.18
C LYS A 14 -0.47 -13.63 13.97
N GLN A 15 -0.98 -14.68 13.36
CA GLN A 15 -1.80 -15.66 14.05
C GLN A 15 -0.99 -16.31 15.17
N VAL A 16 -1.60 -16.39 16.35
CA VAL A 16 -1.00 -16.93 17.57
C VAL A 16 -1.82 -18.12 18.01
N ASP A 17 -1.15 -19.20 18.42
CA ASP A 17 -1.86 -20.34 18.99
C ASP A 17 -2.56 -19.93 20.28
N HIS A 18 -3.81 -20.39 20.46
CA HIS A 18 -4.67 -19.97 21.53
C HIS A 18 -5.52 -21.15 22.02
N TRP A 19 -6.01 -21.04 23.24
CA TRP A 19 -6.90 -22.01 23.88
C TRP A 19 -7.81 -21.32 24.87
N CYS A 20 -8.86 -21.97 25.29
CA CYS A 20 -9.74 -21.45 26.34
C CYS A 20 -8.97 -21.23 27.64
N MET A 21 -9.05 -20.02 28.18
CA MET A 21 -8.34 -19.64 29.39
C MET A 21 -8.81 -20.48 30.58
N THR A 22 -7.87 -20.86 31.45
CA THR A 22 -8.18 -21.54 32.69
C THR A 22 -8.93 -20.59 33.63
N PRO A 23 -10.10 -20.94 34.18
CA PRO A 23 -10.78 -20.13 35.19
C PRO A 23 -9.88 -19.88 36.41
N ASP A 24 -10.08 -18.75 37.09
CA ASP A 24 -9.26 -18.33 38.24
C ASP A 24 -9.23 -19.40 39.34
N ASP A 25 -10.33 -20.08 39.57
CA ASP A 25 -10.47 -21.15 40.56
C ASP A 25 -9.58 -22.38 40.26
N LEU A 26 -9.16 -22.54 39.00
CA LEU A 26 -8.36 -23.68 38.53
C LEU A 26 -6.95 -23.25 38.08
N SER A 27 -6.53 -22.04 38.39
CA SER A 27 -5.25 -21.46 37.99
C SER A 27 -4.01 -22.23 38.48
N PHE A 28 -4.19 -23.14 39.44
CA PHE A 28 -3.13 -24.04 39.93
C PHE A 28 -2.79 -25.18 38.94
N LEU A 29 -3.60 -25.44 37.92
CA LEU A 29 -3.35 -26.48 36.91
C LEU A 29 -2.30 -25.99 35.90
N SER A 30 -1.40 -26.89 35.52
CA SER A 30 -0.51 -26.58 34.39
C SER A 30 -1.31 -26.46 33.07
N ILE A 31 -0.84 -25.65 32.15
CA ILE A 31 -1.48 -25.48 30.82
C ILE A 31 -1.65 -26.83 30.10
N ALA A 32 -0.67 -27.71 30.20
CA ALA A 32 -0.74 -29.04 29.59
C ALA A 32 -1.84 -29.90 30.21
N THR A 33 -1.94 -29.89 31.57
CA THR A 33 -3.00 -30.62 32.28
C THR A 33 -4.37 -30.04 31.93
N TRP A 34 -4.51 -28.72 31.89
CA TRP A 34 -5.73 -28.02 31.48
C TRP A 34 -6.18 -28.42 30.08
N LYS A 35 -5.28 -28.36 29.08
CA LYS A 35 -5.59 -28.77 27.70
C LYS A 35 -6.08 -30.21 27.63
N ASN A 36 -5.39 -31.13 28.33
CA ASN A 36 -5.72 -32.55 28.31
C ASN A 36 -7.05 -32.90 29.00
N THR A 37 -7.44 -32.15 30.03
CA THR A 37 -8.63 -32.49 30.84
C THR A 37 -9.88 -31.75 30.45
N SER A 38 -9.72 -30.49 29.99
CA SER A 38 -10.82 -29.55 29.89
C SER A 38 -11.10 -29.08 28.46
N ILE A 39 -10.23 -29.38 27.50
CA ILE A 39 -10.43 -28.97 26.10
C ILE A 39 -10.74 -30.21 25.24
N PRO A 40 -11.80 -30.19 24.44
CA PRO A 40 -12.14 -31.29 23.54
C PRO A 40 -11.09 -31.42 22.42
N ILE A 41 -10.86 -32.65 21.96
CA ILE A 41 -10.04 -32.94 20.79
C ILE A 41 -10.96 -32.97 19.58
N GLU A 42 -10.63 -32.19 18.54
CA GLU A 42 -11.36 -32.14 17.28
C GLU A 42 -11.06 -33.35 16.38
N ALA A 43 -11.81 -33.47 15.28
CA ALA A 43 -11.65 -34.59 14.35
C ALA A 43 -10.28 -34.69 13.68
N ASP A 44 -9.53 -33.57 13.66
CA ASP A 44 -8.14 -33.47 13.14
C ASP A 44 -7.06 -33.94 14.15
N GLY A 45 -7.48 -34.33 15.36
CA GLY A 45 -6.57 -34.76 16.44
C GLY A 45 -5.97 -33.63 17.27
N ASN A 46 -6.29 -32.37 16.97
CA ASN A 46 -5.83 -31.21 17.72
C ASN A 46 -6.82 -30.80 18.81
N TYR A 47 -6.34 -30.08 19.82
CA TYR A 47 -7.21 -29.48 20.84
C TYR A 47 -8.05 -28.38 20.21
N SER A 48 -9.35 -28.33 20.56
CA SER A 48 -10.22 -27.23 20.15
C SER A 48 -9.70 -25.89 20.65
N ARG A 49 -9.74 -24.89 19.77
CA ARG A 49 -9.29 -23.54 20.10
C ARG A 49 -10.41 -22.67 20.66
N CYS A 50 -11.67 -23.08 20.44
CA CYS A 50 -12.85 -22.24 20.67
C CYS A 50 -13.85 -22.84 21.66
N THR A 51 -13.66 -24.09 22.08
CA THR A 51 -14.58 -24.78 22.99
C THR A 51 -13.86 -25.43 24.15
N MET A 52 -14.53 -25.52 25.30
CA MET A 52 -14.08 -26.24 26.49
C MET A 52 -15.23 -27.10 27.06
N TYR A 53 -14.90 -28.07 27.86
CA TYR A 53 -15.91 -28.86 28.55
C TYR A 53 -16.52 -28.11 29.74
N ASP A 54 -17.84 -28.23 29.92
CA ASP A 54 -18.55 -27.79 31.10
C ASP A 54 -19.25 -29.03 31.74
N PRO A 55 -18.95 -29.37 33.02
CA PRO A 55 -17.93 -28.81 33.90
C PRO A 55 -16.48 -29.08 33.41
N PRO A 56 -15.50 -28.18 33.68
CA PRO A 56 -14.15 -28.27 33.16
C PRO A 56 -13.35 -29.46 33.69
N LEU A 57 -13.59 -29.85 34.93
CA LEU A 57 -12.98 -31.06 35.53
C LEU A 57 -13.93 -32.26 35.48
N PRO A 58 -13.41 -33.46 35.24
CA PRO A 58 -14.25 -34.67 35.22
C PRO A 58 -14.79 -34.99 36.62
N ILE A 59 -16.05 -34.67 36.89
CA ILE A 59 -16.77 -35.07 38.09
C ILE A 59 -17.42 -36.46 37.85
N SER A 60 -17.87 -36.73 36.63
CA SER A 60 -18.22 -38.05 36.07
C SER A 60 -18.16 -37.94 34.53
N GLN A 61 -17.70 -39.02 33.85
CA GLN A 61 -17.47 -38.98 32.40
C GLN A 61 -18.70 -38.87 31.52
N GLU A 62 -19.91 -38.98 32.05
CA GLU A 62 -21.12 -39.21 31.28
C GLU A 62 -21.89 -37.96 30.83
N ASN A 63 -21.61 -36.72 31.35
CA ASN A 63 -22.43 -35.54 31.05
C ASN A 63 -21.62 -34.25 30.80
N ARG A 64 -20.50 -34.36 30.07
CA ARG A 64 -19.73 -33.15 29.72
C ARG A 64 -20.19 -32.61 28.36
N THR A 65 -20.60 -31.35 28.31
CA THR A 65 -20.95 -30.66 27.07
C THR A 65 -19.82 -29.72 26.66
N ALA A 66 -19.52 -29.65 25.37
CA ALA A 66 -18.61 -28.65 24.86
C ALA A 66 -19.33 -27.30 24.76
N VAL A 67 -18.79 -26.30 25.42
CA VAL A 67 -19.31 -24.92 25.40
C VAL A 67 -18.29 -23.96 24.81
N PRO A 68 -18.71 -22.87 24.15
CA PRO A 68 -17.81 -21.88 23.61
C PRO A 68 -17.06 -21.14 24.72
N CYS A 69 -15.81 -20.74 24.45
CA CYS A 69 -14.99 -19.94 25.37
C CYS A 69 -15.35 -18.46 25.29
N HIS A 70 -15.17 -17.77 26.40
CA HIS A 70 -15.32 -16.30 26.48
C HIS A 70 -13.99 -15.58 26.72
N GLN A 71 -12.97 -16.31 27.17
CA GLN A 71 -11.63 -15.80 27.41
C GLN A 71 -10.59 -16.78 26.87
N TRP A 72 -9.48 -16.25 26.33
CA TRP A 72 -8.45 -17.05 25.67
C TRP A 72 -7.08 -16.80 26.27
N GLY A 73 -6.33 -17.88 26.43
CA GLY A 73 -4.89 -17.89 26.68
C GLY A 73 -4.14 -17.98 25.35
N TYR A 74 -2.98 -17.36 25.26
CA TYR A 74 -2.19 -17.27 24.03
C TYR A 74 -0.76 -17.78 24.27
N ASP A 75 -0.18 -18.46 23.28
CA ASP A 75 1.23 -18.90 23.30
C ASP A 75 2.17 -17.75 22.91
N ILE A 76 2.14 -16.68 23.69
CA ILE A 76 3.00 -15.51 23.50
C ILE A 76 3.39 -14.89 24.85
N ALA A 77 4.57 -14.28 24.88
CA ALA A 77 5.11 -13.72 26.12
C ALA A 77 4.30 -12.53 26.65
N ASN A 78 3.71 -11.75 25.76
CA ASN A 78 2.88 -10.60 26.12
C ASN A 78 1.66 -10.54 25.22
N LYS A 79 0.46 -10.49 25.81
CA LYS A 79 -0.81 -10.38 25.10
C LYS A 79 -0.86 -9.18 24.13
N ALA A 80 -0.07 -8.13 24.38
CA ALA A 80 0.02 -6.95 23.52
C ALA A 80 0.93 -7.10 22.30
N ASP A 81 1.61 -8.24 22.09
CA ASP A 81 2.58 -8.40 20.98
C ASP A 81 1.94 -8.76 19.65
N SER A 82 0.68 -9.20 19.62
CA SER A 82 -0.13 -9.39 18.40
C SER A 82 -1.47 -8.68 18.54
N ILE A 83 -2.01 -8.17 17.43
CA ILE A 83 -3.37 -7.61 17.41
C ILE A 83 -4.41 -8.68 17.69
N VAL A 84 -4.16 -9.92 17.27
CA VAL A 84 -5.06 -11.06 17.48
C VAL A 84 -5.25 -11.31 18.97
N SER A 85 -4.16 -11.38 19.73
CA SER A 85 -4.22 -11.58 21.18
C SER A 85 -4.61 -10.32 21.96
N ARG A 86 -4.26 -9.12 21.44
CA ARG A 86 -4.56 -7.85 22.11
C ARG A 86 -6.06 -7.55 22.16
N PHE A 87 -6.76 -7.83 21.07
CA PHE A 87 -8.20 -7.54 20.92
C PHE A 87 -9.07 -8.79 20.93
N ASP A 88 -8.49 -9.97 21.24
CA ASP A 88 -9.16 -11.27 21.24
C ASP A 88 -9.92 -11.54 19.92
N LEU A 89 -9.17 -11.42 18.78
CA LEU A 89 -9.71 -11.59 17.42
C LEU A 89 -9.66 -13.08 17.01
N VAL A 90 -10.33 -13.92 17.76
CA VAL A 90 -10.33 -15.39 17.58
C VAL A 90 -11.75 -15.94 17.68
N CYS A 91 -11.96 -17.14 17.17
CA CYS A 91 -13.24 -17.86 17.23
C CYS A 91 -14.38 -17.03 16.60
N ASP A 92 -15.43 -16.73 17.35
CA ASP A 92 -16.59 -15.95 16.87
C ASP A 92 -16.21 -14.53 16.44
N ARG A 93 -15.01 -14.05 16.81
CA ARG A 93 -14.50 -12.70 16.48
C ARG A 93 -13.45 -12.71 15.38
N GLU A 94 -13.16 -13.85 14.76
CA GLU A 94 -12.14 -13.96 13.72
C GLU A 94 -12.41 -13.04 12.51
N TYR A 95 -13.69 -12.87 12.15
CA TYR A 95 -14.09 -11.92 11.10
C TYR A 95 -13.63 -10.47 11.35
N LEU A 96 -13.37 -10.07 12.59
CA LEU A 96 -12.82 -8.75 12.91
C LEU A 96 -11.36 -8.65 12.49
N TYR A 97 -10.62 -9.76 12.44
CA TYR A 97 -9.27 -9.77 11.89
C TYR A 97 -9.31 -9.41 10.40
N ASP A 98 -10.17 -10.08 9.61
CA ASP A 98 -10.35 -9.79 8.19
C ASP A 98 -10.83 -8.34 7.98
N LEU A 99 -11.75 -7.87 8.83
CA LEU A 99 -12.23 -6.49 8.80
C LEU A 99 -11.07 -5.49 9.02
N SER A 100 -10.09 -5.82 9.86
CA SER A 100 -8.93 -4.96 10.10
C SER A 100 -7.95 -4.90 8.93
N GLU A 101 -8.01 -5.82 7.97
CA GLU A 101 -7.29 -5.76 6.69
C GLU A 101 -8.09 -5.01 5.61
N ILE A 102 -9.40 -5.22 5.55
CA ILE A 102 -10.26 -4.68 4.49
C ILE A 102 -10.58 -3.19 4.71
N VAL A 103 -10.92 -2.77 5.92
CA VAL A 103 -11.32 -1.37 6.21
C VAL A 103 -10.26 -0.33 5.86
N PRO A 104 -8.96 -0.56 6.11
CA PRO A 104 -7.91 0.34 5.64
C PRO A 104 -7.87 0.50 4.11
N LEU A 105 -8.11 -0.57 3.35
CA LEU A 105 -8.17 -0.52 1.88
C LEU A 105 -9.34 0.33 1.39
N PHE A 106 -10.50 0.28 2.08
CA PHE A 106 -11.59 1.21 1.82
C PHE A 106 -11.20 2.67 2.12
N GLY A 107 -10.47 2.92 3.21
CA GLY A 107 -9.96 4.26 3.54
C GLY A 107 -9.09 4.83 2.43
N SER A 108 -8.16 4.02 1.94
CA SER A 108 -7.30 4.32 0.80
C SER A 108 -8.12 4.60 -0.46
N GLY A 109 -8.95 3.65 -0.90
CA GLY A 109 -9.71 3.75 -2.15
C GLY A 109 -10.76 4.86 -2.14
N LEU A 110 -11.60 4.95 -1.10
CA LEU A 110 -12.75 5.85 -1.09
C LEU A 110 -12.36 7.32 -0.90
N VAL A 111 -11.36 7.60 -0.05
CA VAL A 111 -10.98 8.99 0.29
C VAL A 111 -10.05 9.59 -0.75
N SER A 112 -9.20 8.80 -1.39
CA SER A 112 -8.19 9.29 -2.32
C SER A 112 -8.76 10.06 -3.52
N PRO A 113 -9.86 9.67 -4.21
CA PRO A 113 -10.40 10.45 -5.31
C PRO A 113 -10.86 11.85 -4.90
N ALA A 114 -11.53 11.96 -3.74
CA ALA A 114 -12.00 13.23 -3.21
C ALA A 114 -10.84 14.17 -2.87
N LEU A 115 -9.83 13.68 -2.14
CA LEU A 115 -8.65 14.47 -1.80
C LEU A 115 -7.74 14.74 -3.01
N GLY A 116 -7.77 13.88 -4.03
CA GLY A 116 -7.11 14.14 -5.30
C GLY A 116 -7.68 15.33 -6.04
N LEU A 117 -9.00 15.46 -6.07
CA LEU A 117 -9.68 16.67 -6.60
C LEU A 117 -9.31 17.92 -5.79
N VAL A 118 -9.31 17.83 -4.46
CA VAL A 118 -8.88 18.94 -3.59
C VAL A 118 -7.44 19.34 -3.90
N ALA A 119 -6.53 18.38 -4.12
CA ALA A 119 -5.14 18.65 -4.47
C ALA A 119 -4.98 19.32 -5.85
N ASP A 120 -5.87 19.04 -6.79
CA ASP A 120 -5.89 19.72 -8.09
C ASP A 120 -6.38 21.17 -7.98
N HIS A 121 -7.27 21.49 -7.02
CA HIS A 121 -7.79 22.84 -6.83
C HIS A 121 -6.93 23.70 -5.88
N VAL A 122 -6.52 23.15 -4.73
CA VAL A 122 -5.83 23.90 -3.64
C VAL A 122 -4.31 23.87 -3.81
N GLY A 123 -3.78 22.85 -4.50
CA GLY A 123 -2.36 22.60 -4.69
C GLY A 123 -1.92 21.26 -4.11
N ARG A 124 -0.78 20.76 -4.62
CA ARG A 124 -0.23 19.46 -4.21
C ARG A 124 0.37 19.54 -2.81
N ARG A 125 1.15 20.59 -2.57
CA ARG A 125 1.89 20.80 -1.32
C ARG A 125 0.99 20.87 -0.08
N PRO A 126 -0.06 21.73 -0.01
CA PRO A 126 -0.89 21.83 1.20
C PRO A 126 -1.64 20.53 1.51
N VAL A 127 -2.12 19.82 0.49
CA VAL A 127 -2.80 18.53 0.70
C VAL A 127 -1.83 17.45 1.16
N MET A 128 -0.64 17.39 0.55
CA MET A 128 0.44 16.49 0.95
C MET A 128 0.84 16.71 2.41
N LEU A 129 1.04 17.97 2.83
CA LEU A 129 1.35 18.33 4.21
C LEU A 129 0.24 17.92 5.19
N ALA A 130 -1.00 18.29 4.89
CA ALA A 130 -2.14 17.94 5.73
C ALA A 130 -2.28 16.42 5.91
N CYS A 131 -2.13 15.65 4.83
CA CYS A 131 -2.18 14.19 4.89
C CYS A 131 -0.97 13.59 5.61
N ALA A 132 0.26 14.10 5.41
CA ALA A 132 1.45 13.63 6.11
C ALA A 132 1.33 13.83 7.63
N PHE A 133 0.82 14.97 8.10
CA PHE A 133 0.55 15.22 9.51
C PHE A 133 -0.60 14.36 10.04
N THR A 134 -1.69 14.21 9.28
CA THR A 134 -2.80 13.30 9.64
C THR A 134 -2.29 11.87 9.81
N GLN A 135 -1.46 11.39 8.90
CA GLN A 135 -0.82 10.08 8.98
C GLN A 135 0.04 9.95 10.24
N LEU A 136 0.86 10.95 10.55
CA LEU A 136 1.71 10.95 11.75
C LEU A 136 0.87 10.85 13.02
N PHE A 137 -0.11 11.75 13.20
CA PHE A 137 -0.97 11.76 14.37
C PHE A 137 -1.79 10.46 14.50
N ALA A 138 -2.35 9.97 13.39
CA ALA A 138 -3.10 8.73 13.39
C ALA A 138 -2.21 7.51 13.73
N THR A 139 -0.94 7.49 13.28
CA THR A 139 0.02 6.42 13.62
C THR A 139 0.36 6.44 15.11
N VAL A 140 0.55 7.63 15.68
CA VAL A 140 0.75 7.78 17.15
C VAL A 140 -0.49 7.31 17.91
N ALA A 141 -1.68 7.76 17.53
CA ALA A 141 -2.94 7.34 18.16
C ALA A 141 -3.18 5.82 18.04
N ASN A 142 -2.83 5.22 16.90
CA ASN A 142 -2.92 3.77 16.68
C ASN A 142 -2.05 2.98 17.67
N THR A 143 -0.88 3.49 18.01
CA THR A 143 0.05 2.83 18.94
C THR A 143 -0.55 2.73 20.35
N PHE A 144 -1.28 3.75 20.78
CA PHE A 144 -1.94 3.83 22.09
C PHE A 144 -3.41 3.39 22.08
N SER A 145 -3.90 2.80 20.98
CA SER A 145 -5.28 2.32 20.93
C SER A 145 -5.51 1.16 21.90
N GLU A 146 -6.44 1.33 22.83
CA GLU A 146 -6.85 0.29 23.79
C GLU A 146 -8.07 -0.49 23.33
N THR A 147 -8.88 0.08 22.45
CA THR A 147 -10.10 -0.53 21.93
C THR A 147 -9.99 -0.84 20.45
N TYR A 148 -10.59 -1.96 20.03
CA TYR A 148 -10.59 -2.38 18.62
C TYR A 148 -11.23 -1.33 17.67
N PRO A 149 -12.36 -0.67 17.98
CA PRO A 149 -12.93 0.36 17.11
C PRO A 149 -11.98 1.55 16.88
N LEU A 150 -11.28 2.01 17.94
CA LEU A 150 -10.30 3.09 17.82
C LEU A 150 -9.12 2.66 16.95
N PHE A 151 -8.62 1.44 17.14
CA PHE A 151 -7.58 0.84 16.32
C PHE A 151 -8.00 0.81 14.83
N LEU A 152 -9.20 0.34 14.53
CA LEU A 152 -9.71 0.24 13.17
C LEU A 152 -9.89 1.62 12.52
N PHE A 153 -10.41 2.61 13.26
CA PHE A 153 -10.57 3.98 12.78
C PHE A 153 -9.23 4.67 12.50
N THR A 154 -8.26 4.51 13.39
CA THR A 154 -6.93 5.08 13.16
C THR A 154 -6.23 4.44 11.96
N ARG A 155 -6.38 3.14 11.75
CA ARG A 155 -5.88 2.47 10.54
C ARG A 155 -6.55 2.99 9.26
N PHE A 156 -7.85 3.17 9.27
CA PHE A 156 -8.56 3.81 8.15
C PHE A 156 -7.96 5.16 7.79
N LEU A 157 -7.73 6.03 8.80
CA LEU A 157 -7.12 7.35 8.59
C LEU A 157 -5.66 7.26 8.10
N ILE A 158 -4.86 6.34 8.65
CA ILE A 158 -3.47 6.14 8.23
C ILE A 158 -3.43 5.81 6.74
N PHE A 159 -4.22 4.84 6.28
CA PHE A 159 -4.18 4.39 4.89
C PHE A 159 -4.73 5.46 3.93
N ALA A 160 -5.83 6.12 4.29
CA ALA A 160 -6.37 7.22 3.52
C ALA A 160 -5.35 8.36 3.33
N ALA A 161 -4.70 8.78 4.41
CA ALA A 161 -3.71 9.84 4.38
C ALA A 161 -2.40 9.41 3.68
N THR A 162 -2.01 8.15 3.85
CA THR A 162 -0.80 7.57 3.25
C THR A 162 -0.87 7.58 1.73
N ASP A 163 -1.98 7.12 1.15
CA ASP A 163 -2.15 7.07 -0.30
C ASP A 163 -2.19 8.46 -0.93
N VAL A 164 -2.93 9.38 -0.32
CA VAL A 164 -2.99 10.74 -0.83
C VAL A 164 -1.61 11.43 -0.76
N THR A 165 -0.86 11.23 0.33
CA THR A 165 0.51 11.74 0.45
C THR A 165 1.41 11.15 -0.65
N PHE A 166 1.32 9.84 -0.91
CA PHE A 166 2.07 9.19 -1.98
C PHE A 166 1.72 9.76 -3.35
N ILE A 167 0.44 9.85 -3.68
CA ILE A 167 -0.02 10.33 -4.98
C ILE A 167 0.39 11.78 -5.21
N ALA A 168 0.22 12.65 -4.20
CA ALA A 168 0.62 14.05 -4.28
C ALA A 168 2.14 14.20 -4.46
N THR A 169 2.94 13.41 -3.73
CA THR A 169 4.40 13.39 -3.84
C THR A 169 4.84 12.87 -5.21
N PHE A 170 4.27 11.77 -5.67
CA PHE A 170 4.52 11.19 -6.99
C PHE A 170 4.18 12.17 -8.12
N THR A 171 3.01 12.82 -8.04
CA THR A 171 2.58 13.81 -9.03
C THR A 171 3.52 15.00 -9.04
N LEU A 172 3.92 15.48 -7.87
CA LEU A 172 4.87 16.59 -7.74
C LEU A 172 6.22 16.22 -8.38
N LEU A 173 6.76 15.04 -8.08
CA LEU A 173 7.99 14.53 -8.70
C LEU A 173 7.87 14.45 -10.23
N HIS A 174 6.73 13.96 -10.72
CA HIS A 174 6.44 13.88 -12.14
C HIS A 174 6.38 15.26 -12.81
N GLU A 175 5.84 16.26 -12.14
CA GLU A 175 5.66 17.62 -12.66
C GLU A 175 6.92 18.47 -12.60
N VAL A 176 7.77 18.28 -11.58
CA VAL A 176 9.05 19.00 -11.43
C VAL A 176 10.12 18.44 -12.35
N THR A 177 10.06 17.13 -12.64
CA THR A 177 11.07 16.47 -13.45
C THR A 177 10.91 16.80 -14.94
N GLY A 178 12.01 17.19 -15.60
CA GLY A 178 12.02 17.45 -17.03
C GLY A 178 11.69 16.23 -17.89
N ASN A 179 11.06 16.45 -19.05
CA ASN A 179 10.51 15.39 -19.92
C ASN A 179 11.49 14.26 -20.23
N ALA A 180 12.79 14.57 -20.46
CA ALA A 180 13.79 13.57 -20.82
C ALA A 180 14.07 12.53 -19.72
N ARG A 181 13.87 12.89 -18.44
CA ARG A 181 14.19 12.05 -17.28
C ARG A 181 12.96 11.69 -16.44
N ARG A 182 11.80 12.20 -16.78
CA ARG A 182 10.53 12.04 -16.04
C ARG A 182 10.21 10.57 -15.78
N SER A 183 10.10 9.77 -16.83
CA SER A 183 9.81 8.33 -16.71
C SER A 183 10.85 7.58 -15.88
N THR A 184 12.11 8.03 -15.88
CA THR A 184 13.18 7.41 -15.09
C THR A 184 12.98 7.66 -13.61
N PHE A 185 12.80 8.91 -13.20
CA PHE A 185 12.69 9.24 -11.77
C PHE A 185 11.39 8.74 -11.18
N THR A 186 10.26 8.82 -11.92
CA THR A 186 8.99 8.29 -11.46
C THR A 186 8.99 6.77 -11.32
N LEU A 187 9.64 6.04 -12.23
CA LEU A 187 9.78 4.60 -12.11
C LEU A 187 10.71 4.20 -10.96
N ILE A 188 11.80 4.94 -10.71
CA ILE A 188 12.71 4.72 -9.57
C ILE A 188 11.98 4.94 -8.24
N ASP A 189 11.17 5.99 -8.13
CA ASP A 189 10.38 6.29 -6.93
C ASP A 189 9.47 5.12 -6.52
N ILE A 190 8.91 4.41 -7.51
CA ILE A 190 8.09 3.23 -7.27
C ILE A 190 8.95 1.97 -7.07
N ALA A 191 10.01 1.80 -7.86
CA ALA A 191 10.86 0.61 -7.82
C ALA A 191 11.57 0.43 -6.48
N VAL A 192 12.12 1.51 -5.92
CA VAL A 192 12.91 1.46 -4.67
C VAL A 192 12.11 0.85 -3.51
N PRO A 193 10.91 1.33 -3.15
CA PRO A 193 10.14 0.70 -2.09
C PRO A 193 9.71 -0.73 -2.41
N HIS A 194 9.34 -1.05 -3.66
CA HIS A 194 8.94 -2.42 -4.02
C HIS A 194 10.10 -3.42 -3.95
N ILE A 195 11.33 -2.98 -4.20
CA ILE A 195 12.52 -3.83 -4.13
C ILE A 195 12.99 -4.03 -2.70
N PHE A 196 13.03 -2.96 -1.89
CA PHE A 196 13.71 -2.97 -0.60
C PHE A 196 12.80 -3.19 0.61
N VAL A 197 11.51 -2.81 0.55
CA VAL A 197 10.61 -2.93 1.73
C VAL A 197 10.29 -4.38 2.08
N PRO A 198 9.97 -5.31 1.15
CA PRO A 198 9.70 -6.69 1.51
C PRO A 198 10.86 -7.39 2.24
N PRO A 199 12.12 -7.37 1.73
CA PRO A 199 13.25 -7.97 2.42
C PRO A 199 13.58 -7.28 3.74
N LEU A 200 13.42 -5.95 3.83
CA LEU A 200 13.58 -5.22 5.09
C LEU A 200 12.61 -5.72 6.16
N LEU A 201 11.34 -5.89 5.80
CA LEU A 201 10.32 -6.40 6.72
C LEU A 201 10.58 -7.86 7.09
N HIS A 202 11.09 -8.67 6.16
CA HIS A 202 11.52 -10.04 6.47
C HIS A 202 12.64 -10.04 7.53
N VAL A 203 13.66 -9.20 7.38
CA VAL A 203 14.73 -9.06 8.39
C VAL A 203 14.16 -8.61 9.73
N ILE A 204 13.25 -7.64 9.74
CA ILE A 204 12.57 -7.18 10.96
C ILE A 204 11.75 -8.32 11.59
N SER A 205 11.09 -9.16 10.79
CA SER A 205 10.28 -10.28 11.27
C SER A 205 11.12 -11.36 12.01
N ILE A 206 12.39 -11.54 11.63
CA ILE A 206 13.32 -12.46 12.31
C ILE A 206 13.56 -12.01 13.76
N VAL A 207 13.65 -10.71 14.00
CA VAL A 207 13.85 -10.13 15.34
C VAL A 207 12.61 -10.28 16.21
N LYS A 208 11.43 -10.62 15.64
CA LYS A 208 10.13 -10.72 16.32
C LYS A 208 9.87 -9.47 17.18
N PRO A 209 9.80 -8.29 16.58
CA PRO A 209 9.66 -7.05 17.34
C PRO A 209 8.34 -7.05 18.11
N ARG A 210 8.40 -6.54 19.34
CA ARG A 210 7.17 -6.26 20.11
C ARG A 210 6.33 -5.22 19.38
N TRP A 211 5.02 -5.23 19.57
CA TRP A 211 4.07 -4.26 19.01
C TRP A 211 4.59 -2.81 19.10
N MET A 212 5.04 -2.41 20.31
CA MET A 212 5.53 -1.05 20.55
C MET A 212 6.75 -0.70 19.68
N LEU A 213 7.69 -1.63 19.46
CA LEU A 213 8.87 -1.40 18.63
C LEU A 213 8.50 -1.31 17.14
N ALA A 214 7.60 -2.17 16.66
CA ALA A 214 7.10 -2.11 15.28
C ALA A 214 6.42 -0.76 15.00
N ASN A 215 5.57 -0.29 15.92
CA ASN A 215 4.92 1.01 15.78
C ASN A 215 5.90 2.18 15.93
N ALA A 216 6.90 2.09 16.80
CA ALA A 216 7.94 3.13 16.91
C ALA A 216 8.69 3.32 15.59
N LEU A 217 9.02 2.23 14.88
CA LEU A 217 9.62 2.30 13.55
C LEU A 217 8.70 3.00 12.54
N THR A 218 7.40 2.71 12.56
CA THR A 218 6.44 3.40 11.68
C THR A 218 6.28 4.88 12.03
N ILE A 219 6.28 5.26 13.32
CA ILE A 219 6.22 6.65 13.76
C ILE A 219 7.46 7.42 13.29
N VAL A 220 8.67 6.88 13.48
CA VAL A 220 9.91 7.53 13.06
C VAL A 220 9.93 7.75 11.55
N THR A 221 9.62 6.73 10.76
CA THR A 221 9.60 6.85 9.30
C THR A 221 8.54 7.83 8.80
N THR A 222 7.38 7.88 9.44
CA THR A 222 6.31 8.84 9.12
C THR A 222 6.66 10.26 9.54
N GLY A 223 7.33 10.43 10.68
CA GLY A 223 7.84 11.73 11.13
C GLY A 223 8.90 12.30 10.18
N LEU A 224 9.81 11.46 9.68
CA LEU A 224 10.77 11.86 8.65
C LEU A 224 10.07 12.26 7.34
N LEU A 225 9.02 11.53 6.91
CA LEU A 225 8.23 11.90 5.75
C LEU A 225 7.55 13.27 5.94
N ALA A 226 6.90 13.49 7.08
CA ALA A 226 6.24 14.77 7.39
C ALA A 226 7.24 15.94 7.40
N SER A 227 8.42 15.72 7.95
CA SER A 227 9.52 16.72 7.93
C SER A 227 9.99 17.02 6.51
N TRP A 228 10.14 15.99 5.67
CA TRP A 228 10.53 16.14 4.27
C TRP A 228 9.47 16.90 3.47
N CYS A 229 8.18 16.56 3.63
CA CYS A 229 7.07 17.23 2.96
C CYS A 229 7.03 18.74 3.27
N TRP A 230 7.50 19.16 4.45
CA TRP A 230 7.59 20.57 4.81
C TRP A 230 8.58 21.35 3.94
N LEU A 231 9.69 20.70 3.52
CA LEU A 231 10.77 21.32 2.75
C LEU A 231 10.46 21.43 1.24
N VAL A 232 9.48 20.67 0.77
CA VAL A 232 9.16 20.60 -0.66
C VAL A 232 8.33 21.82 -1.09
N GLU A 233 8.68 22.43 -2.22
CA GLU A 233 7.92 23.53 -2.83
C GLU A 233 6.78 23.05 -3.72
N GLU A 234 5.86 23.93 -4.09
CA GLU A 234 4.72 23.63 -4.95
C GLU A 234 5.16 23.36 -6.41
N SER A 235 4.35 22.62 -7.14
CA SER A 235 4.60 22.32 -8.55
C SER A 235 4.58 23.58 -9.44
N PRO A 236 5.69 23.91 -10.12
CA PRO A 236 5.72 25.05 -11.04
C PRO A 236 4.78 24.86 -12.23
N THR A 237 4.58 23.62 -12.69
CA THR A 237 3.67 23.32 -13.80
C THR A 237 2.22 23.49 -13.40
N TRP A 238 1.86 23.17 -12.15
CA TRP A 238 0.53 23.43 -11.60
C TRP A 238 0.29 24.92 -11.40
N LEU A 239 1.25 25.66 -10.84
CA LEU A 239 1.15 27.11 -10.67
C LEU A 239 0.94 27.84 -12.00
N VAL A 240 1.60 27.38 -13.06
CA VAL A 240 1.37 27.90 -14.42
C VAL A 240 -0.02 27.53 -14.93
N ALA A 241 -0.48 26.28 -14.71
CA ALA A 241 -1.79 25.82 -15.15
C ALA A 241 -2.94 26.54 -14.44
N THR A 242 -2.78 26.88 -13.15
CA THR A 242 -3.75 27.65 -12.35
C THR A 242 -3.61 29.17 -12.47
N ARG A 243 -2.70 29.65 -13.35
CA ARG A 243 -2.43 31.06 -13.60
C ARG A 243 -1.83 31.85 -12.43
N ASP A 244 -1.27 31.20 -11.42
CA ASP A 244 -0.46 31.88 -10.39
C ASP A 244 0.99 32.07 -10.90
N LEU A 245 1.11 32.92 -11.93
CA LEU A 245 2.39 33.13 -12.63
C LEU A 245 3.43 33.78 -11.72
N ARG A 246 3.01 34.55 -10.69
CA ARG A 246 3.93 35.18 -9.74
C ARG A 246 4.64 34.15 -8.88
N ARG A 247 3.91 33.19 -8.31
CA ARG A 247 4.51 32.09 -7.53
C ARG A 247 5.32 31.15 -8.43
N ALA A 248 4.82 30.87 -9.63
CA ALA A 248 5.51 30.06 -10.62
C ALA A 248 6.91 30.65 -10.96
N GLU A 249 6.99 31.98 -11.19
CA GLU A 249 8.28 32.64 -11.45
C GLU A 249 9.24 32.46 -10.28
N VAL A 250 8.81 32.70 -9.05
CA VAL A 250 9.64 32.55 -7.85
C VAL A 250 10.17 31.12 -7.72
N THR A 251 9.30 30.10 -7.83
CA THR A 251 9.68 28.69 -7.72
C THR A 251 10.68 28.27 -8.82
N VAL A 252 10.45 28.71 -10.08
CA VAL A 252 11.36 28.41 -11.19
C VAL A 252 12.72 29.08 -11.00
N LEU A 253 12.76 30.33 -10.52
CA LEU A 253 14.01 31.04 -10.29
C LEU A 253 14.80 30.46 -9.11
N LEU A 254 14.14 30.01 -8.03
CA LEU A 254 14.77 29.28 -6.95
C LEU A 254 15.39 27.98 -7.45
N ALA A 255 14.63 27.18 -8.20
CA ALA A 255 15.12 25.94 -8.80
C ALA A 255 16.29 26.19 -9.77
N ALA A 256 16.26 27.25 -10.58
CA ALA A 256 17.37 27.62 -11.45
C ALA A 256 18.64 27.94 -10.67
N ARG A 257 18.51 28.69 -9.56
CA ARG A 257 19.64 29.03 -8.69
C ARG A 257 20.25 27.78 -8.04
N GLU A 258 19.43 26.88 -7.52
CA GLU A 258 19.89 25.63 -6.88
C GLU A 258 20.57 24.68 -7.88
N ASN A 259 20.09 24.65 -9.12
CA ASN A 259 20.70 23.83 -10.18
C ASN A 259 21.86 24.51 -10.91
N GLY A 260 22.32 25.69 -10.48
CA GLY A 260 23.43 26.40 -11.09
C GLY A 260 23.14 26.94 -12.50
N VAL A 261 21.84 27.11 -12.82
CA VAL A 261 21.41 27.71 -14.10
C VAL A 261 21.40 29.23 -13.97
N ASP A 262 21.79 29.92 -15.02
CA ASP A 262 21.74 31.39 -15.06
C ASP A 262 20.31 31.91 -14.82
N VAL A 263 20.13 32.60 -13.71
CA VAL A 263 18.86 33.15 -13.26
C VAL A 263 18.31 34.19 -14.24
N ALA A 264 19.18 34.97 -14.90
CA ALA A 264 18.76 35.96 -15.89
C ALA A 264 18.14 35.26 -17.13
N LYS A 265 18.82 34.20 -17.60
CA LYS A 265 18.31 33.36 -18.69
C LYS A 265 17.03 32.64 -18.33
N ALA A 266 16.92 32.10 -17.13
CA ALA A 266 15.69 31.45 -16.64
C ALA A 266 14.51 32.44 -16.60
N ARG A 267 14.74 33.68 -16.12
CA ARG A 267 13.74 34.74 -16.07
C ARG A 267 13.28 35.18 -17.47
N THR A 268 14.18 35.35 -18.41
CA THR A 268 13.83 35.71 -19.80
C THR A 268 13.00 34.63 -20.46
N THR A 269 13.36 33.36 -20.26
CA THR A 269 12.60 32.21 -20.77
C THR A 269 11.21 32.14 -20.13
N PHE A 270 11.07 32.35 -18.82
CA PHE A 270 9.79 32.35 -18.14
C PHE A 270 8.87 33.46 -18.65
N LYS A 271 9.40 34.69 -18.84
CA LYS A 271 8.64 35.80 -19.41
C LYS A 271 8.16 35.54 -20.84
N ALA A 272 8.94 34.84 -21.65
CA ALA A 272 8.51 34.41 -22.99
C ALA A 272 7.33 33.45 -22.92
N ILE A 273 7.35 32.48 -21.97
CA ILE A 273 6.23 31.55 -21.71
C ILE A 273 5.00 32.32 -21.23
N GLU A 274 5.17 33.25 -20.28
CA GLU A 274 4.10 34.10 -19.78
C GLU A 274 3.42 34.90 -20.92
N GLY A 275 4.21 35.48 -21.82
CA GLY A 275 3.70 36.19 -22.99
C GLY A 275 2.90 35.29 -23.94
N GLN A 276 3.29 34.04 -24.12
CA GLN A 276 2.54 33.08 -24.91
C GLN A 276 1.22 32.69 -24.23
N LEU A 277 1.25 32.44 -22.91
CA LEU A 277 0.08 32.09 -22.12
C LEU A 277 -1.01 33.20 -22.14
N ARG A 278 -0.58 34.46 -22.02
CA ARG A 278 -1.48 35.62 -22.09
C ARG A 278 -2.17 35.73 -23.46
N ARG A 279 -1.51 35.33 -24.56
CA ARG A 279 -2.11 35.31 -25.90
C ARG A 279 -3.15 34.17 -26.07
N LEU A 280 -2.98 33.05 -25.34
CA LEU A 280 -3.91 31.92 -25.38
C LEU A 280 -5.18 32.15 -24.53
N ASP A 281 -5.18 33.15 -23.64
CA ASP A 281 -6.33 33.52 -22.79
C ASP A 281 -7.56 33.99 -23.54
N THR A 282 -7.46 34.25 -24.84
CA THR A 282 -8.60 34.62 -25.69
C THR A 282 -9.49 33.43 -26.09
N CYS A 283 -9.06 32.21 -25.85
CA CYS A 283 -9.86 31.01 -26.09
C CYS A 283 -10.41 30.51 -24.74
N ALA A 284 -11.74 30.53 -24.55
CA ALA A 284 -12.41 29.97 -23.37
C ALA A 284 -11.95 28.51 -23.15
N MET A 285 -11.32 28.25 -22.00
CA MET A 285 -10.96 26.89 -21.63
C MET A 285 -12.23 26.17 -21.15
N ALA A 286 -12.63 25.13 -21.88
CA ALA A 286 -13.61 24.16 -21.38
C ALA A 286 -13.17 23.60 -20.04
N ASP A 287 -14.10 23.26 -19.16
CA ASP A 287 -13.79 22.62 -17.88
C ASP A 287 -12.95 21.35 -18.15
N PRO A 288 -11.75 21.22 -17.53
CA PRO A 288 -10.85 20.10 -17.80
C PRO A 288 -11.47 18.73 -17.53
N MET A 289 -12.40 18.64 -16.56
CA MET A 289 -13.14 17.41 -16.27
C MET A 289 -14.14 17.09 -17.40
N GLU A 290 -14.83 18.10 -17.91
CA GLU A 290 -15.76 17.96 -19.03
C GLU A 290 -15.02 17.49 -20.29
N ALA A 291 -13.86 18.06 -20.60
CA ALA A 291 -13.01 17.63 -21.70
C ALA A 291 -12.55 16.17 -21.63
N ILE A 292 -12.33 15.61 -20.42
CA ILE A 292 -12.01 14.20 -20.23
C ILE A 292 -13.21 13.31 -20.57
N ILE A 293 -14.41 13.71 -20.16
CA ILE A 293 -15.63 12.93 -20.36
C ILE A 293 -16.06 12.98 -21.82
N GLU A 294 -15.95 14.14 -22.47
CA GLU A 294 -16.38 14.34 -23.86
C GLU A 294 -15.47 13.65 -24.88
N THR A 295 -14.16 13.57 -24.63
CA THR A 295 -13.22 13.01 -25.60
C THR A 295 -13.18 11.48 -25.54
N MET A 296 -13.81 10.79 -26.50
CA MET A 296 -13.86 9.33 -26.60
C MET A 296 -12.48 8.66 -26.50
N LYS A 297 -11.44 9.26 -27.08
CA LYS A 297 -10.07 8.71 -27.01
C LYS A 297 -9.51 8.74 -25.59
N LEU A 298 -9.72 9.84 -24.86
CA LEU A 298 -9.24 9.98 -23.49
C LEU A 298 -10.02 9.08 -22.55
N ARG A 299 -11.33 8.99 -22.70
CA ARG A 299 -12.18 8.08 -21.94
C ARG A 299 -11.78 6.61 -22.10
N ARG A 300 -11.51 6.16 -23.35
CA ARG A 300 -11.03 4.79 -23.59
C ARG A 300 -9.66 4.52 -22.98
N ARG A 301 -8.73 5.50 -23.03
CA ARG A 301 -7.42 5.40 -22.38
C ARG A 301 -7.55 5.34 -20.85
N ALA A 302 -8.35 6.22 -20.27
CA ALA A 302 -8.64 6.21 -18.85
C ALA A 302 -9.23 4.85 -18.41
N ALA A 303 -10.25 4.34 -19.10
CA ALA A 303 -10.84 3.04 -18.80
C ALA A 303 -9.82 1.89 -18.88
N SER A 304 -8.94 1.89 -19.90
CA SER A 304 -7.89 0.85 -20.00
C SER A 304 -6.87 0.93 -18.86
N VAL A 305 -6.52 2.12 -18.40
CA VAL A 305 -5.60 2.33 -17.27
C VAL A 305 -6.24 1.87 -15.96
N LEU A 306 -7.51 2.22 -15.73
CA LEU A 306 -8.25 1.80 -14.53
C LEU A 306 -8.37 0.27 -14.46
N LEU A 307 -8.70 -0.37 -15.58
CA LEU A 307 -8.77 -1.84 -15.65
C LEU A 307 -7.39 -2.48 -15.42
N ALA A 308 -6.35 -1.95 -16.05
CA ALA A 308 -4.99 -2.44 -15.85
C ALA A 308 -4.56 -2.35 -14.38
N ARG A 309 -4.86 -1.22 -13.73
CA ARG A 309 -4.56 -1.02 -12.31
C ARG A 309 -5.32 -1.99 -11.42
N PHE A 310 -6.62 -2.12 -11.66
CA PHE A 310 -7.47 -3.07 -10.94
C PHE A 310 -6.91 -4.49 -10.98
N VAL A 311 -6.59 -5.00 -12.17
CA VAL A 311 -6.08 -6.37 -12.33
C VAL A 311 -4.71 -6.54 -11.70
N MET A 312 -3.79 -5.57 -11.87
CA MET A 312 -2.44 -5.66 -11.31
C MET A 312 -2.45 -5.64 -9.79
N ASP A 313 -3.24 -4.76 -9.17
CA ASP A 313 -3.28 -4.65 -7.71
C ASP A 313 -4.05 -5.82 -7.08
N ALA A 314 -5.12 -6.34 -7.73
CA ALA A 314 -5.79 -7.57 -7.31
C ALA A 314 -4.82 -8.77 -7.31
N THR A 315 -4.06 -8.93 -8.38
CA THR A 315 -3.07 -10.00 -8.48
C THR A 315 -1.95 -9.82 -7.47
N TYR A 316 -1.47 -8.59 -7.28
CA TYR A 316 -0.37 -8.28 -6.35
C TYR A 316 -0.75 -8.61 -4.89
N ILE A 317 -1.94 -8.21 -4.45
CA ILE A 317 -2.39 -8.50 -3.09
C ILE A 317 -2.63 -9.99 -2.88
N SER A 318 -3.24 -10.67 -3.84
CA SER A 318 -3.44 -12.13 -3.79
C SER A 318 -2.12 -12.88 -3.67
N LEU A 319 -1.08 -12.47 -4.41
CA LEU A 319 0.26 -13.05 -4.29
C LEU A 319 0.92 -12.78 -2.94
N ILE A 320 0.68 -11.60 -2.35
CA ILE A 320 1.21 -11.26 -1.03
C ILE A 320 0.49 -12.03 0.10
N MET A 321 -0.83 -12.18 0.00
CA MET A 321 -1.62 -12.90 1.01
C MET A 321 -1.28 -14.39 1.01
N ASN A 322 -1.05 -14.97 -0.16
CA ASN A 322 -0.69 -16.38 -0.35
C ASN A 322 0.83 -16.61 -0.46
N ASP A 323 1.66 -15.69 0.07
CA ASP A 323 3.12 -15.78 -0.08
C ASP A 323 3.68 -17.01 0.64
N VAL A 324 4.05 -18.02 -0.14
CA VAL A 324 4.69 -19.27 0.30
C VAL A 324 6.22 -19.15 0.34
N THR A 325 6.76 -18.04 -0.20
CA THR A 325 8.19 -17.80 -0.31
C THR A 325 8.75 -17.19 0.98
N THR A 326 9.17 -18.04 1.90
CA THR A 326 9.80 -17.61 3.15
C THR A 326 11.28 -17.97 3.17
N GLY A 327 12.14 -17.01 3.55
CA GLY A 327 13.56 -17.24 3.77
C GLY A 327 14.49 -16.31 3.00
N ILE A 328 15.66 -16.03 3.58
CA ILE A 328 16.64 -15.03 3.11
C ILE A 328 17.12 -15.26 1.66
N ARG A 329 17.16 -16.51 1.21
CA ARG A 329 17.56 -16.85 -0.17
C ARG A 329 16.52 -16.39 -1.19
N TRP A 330 15.24 -16.52 -0.85
CA TRP A 330 14.13 -16.08 -1.71
C TRP A 330 14.04 -14.57 -1.78
N GLU A 331 14.24 -13.89 -0.66
CA GLU A 331 14.29 -12.43 -0.63
C GLU A 331 15.44 -11.87 -1.47
N ALA A 332 16.62 -12.48 -1.42
CA ALA A 332 17.75 -12.09 -2.26
C ALA A 332 17.45 -12.32 -3.75
N ALA A 333 16.84 -13.44 -4.11
CA ALA A 333 16.43 -13.73 -5.49
C ALA A 333 15.35 -12.74 -5.98
N TYR A 334 14.38 -12.40 -5.12
CA TYR A 334 13.37 -11.39 -5.41
C TYR A 334 13.98 -10.01 -5.66
N VAL A 335 14.90 -9.54 -4.81
CA VAL A 335 15.60 -8.25 -5.00
C VAL A 335 16.33 -8.23 -6.34
N LEU A 336 17.13 -9.26 -6.61
CA LEU A 336 17.91 -9.32 -7.85
C LEU A 336 17.03 -9.34 -9.10
N SER A 337 16.00 -10.19 -9.13
CA SER A 337 15.07 -10.28 -10.26
C SER A 337 14.25 -9.00 -10.44
N SER A 338 13.85 -8.35 -9.35
CA SER A 338 13.14 -7.07 -9.39
C SER A 338 14.02 -5.96 -9.96
N VAL A 339 15.27 -5.84 -9.52
CA VAL A 339 16.22 -4.86 -10.09
C VAL A 339 16.37 -5.06 -11.60
N VAL A 340 16.55 -6.30 -12.06
CA VAL A 340 16.67 -6.62 -13.49
C VAL A 340 15.39 -6.27 -14.24
N CYS A 341 14.22 -6.60 -13.69
CA CYS A 341 12.93 -6.35 -14.33
C CYS A 341 12.62 -4.85 -14.42
N TYR A 342 12.84 -4.08 -13.37
CA TYR A 342 12.66 -2.62 -13.39
C TYR A 342 13.67 -1.91 -14.32
N ALA A 343 14.92 -2.36 -14.34
CA ALA A 343 15.92 -1.84 -15.26
C ALA A 343 15.58 -2.13 -16.73
N SER A 344 15.12 -3.34 -17.04
CA SER A 344 14.66 -3.71 -18.38
C SER A 344 13.40 -2.94 -18.80
N ALA A 345 12.43 -2.77 -17.89
CA ALA A 345 11.25 -1.94 -18.13
C ALA A 345 11.64 -0.48 -18.44
N LEU A 346 12.60 0.09 -17.70
CA LEU A 346 13.12 1.43 -17.97
C LEU A 346 13.80 1.53 -19.36
N GLY A 347 14.59 0.53 -19.74
CA GLY A 347 15.18 0.44 -21.06
C GLY A 347 14.12 0.38 -22.18
N CYS A 348 13.10 -0.45 -21.99
CA CYS A 348 11.97 -0.57 -22.92
C CYS A 348 11.12 0.71 -22.99
N MET A 349 10.90 1.39 -21.86
CA MET A 349 10.18 2.67 -21.84
C MET A 349 10.91 3.75 -22.66
N ARG A 350 12.24 3.77 -22.61
CA ARG A 350 13.05 4.71 -23.39
C ARG A 350 13.13 4.39 -24.89
N SER A 351 13.16 3.10 -25.25
CA SER A 351 13.31 2.66 -26.63
C SER A 351 11.99 2.49 -27.39
N CYS A 352 10.99 1.86 -26.74
CA CYS A 352 9.72 1.51 -27.37
C CYS A 352 8.53 2.36 -26.92
N GLY A 353 8.72 3.15 -25.85
CA GLY A 353 7.69 3.97 -25.23
C GLY A 353 6.87 3.23 -24.17
N ILE A 354 6.30 4.00 -23.23
CA ILE A 354 5.65 3.49 -22.03
C ILE A 354 4.46 2.55 -22.32
N ARG A 355 3.65 2.85 -23.34
CA ARG A 355 2.49 2.05 -23.71
C ARG A 355 2.84 0.63 -24.15
N LYS A 356 3.87 0.48 -24.98
CA LYS A 356 4.32 -0.84 -25.47
C LYS A 356 4.97 -1.63 -24.34
N THR A 357 5.72 -0.95 -23.48
CA THR A 357 6.32 -1.56 -22.30
C THR A 357 5.26 -2.10 -21.35
N LEU A 358 4.22 -1.32 -21.06
CA LEU A 358 3.09 -1.76 -20.23
C LEU A 358 2.43 -3.01 -20.81
N SER A 359 2.11 -3.00 -22.11
CA SER A 359 1.51 -4.17 -22.78
C SER A 359 2.41 -5.40 -22.68
N GLY A 360 3.73 -5.25 -22.88
CA GLY A 360 4.69 -6.33 -22.76
C GLY A 360 4.75 -6.92 -21.36
N VAL A 361 4.83 -6.08 -20.33
CA VAL A 361 4.87 -6.53 -18.93
C VAL A 361 3.56 -7.22 -18.54
N MET A 362 2.41 -6.72 -19.00
CA MET A 362 1.11 -7.36 -18.74
C MET A 362 1.00 -8.74 -19.40
N VAL A 363 1.49 -8.90 -20.64
CA VAL A 363 1.53 -10.20 -21.32
C VAL A 363 2.43 -11.17 -20.54
N MET A 364 3.62 -10.73 -20.12
CA MET A 364 4.51 -11.56 -19.30
C MET A 364 3.86 -11.98 -17.97
N ALA A 365 3.24 -11.04 -17.25
CA ALA A 365 2.51 -11.34 -16.01
C ALA A 365 1.40 -12.37 -16.27
N SER A 366 0.61 -12.21 -17.34
CA SER A 366 -0.47 -13.16 -17.70
C SER A 366 0.07 -14.54 -18.03
N THR A 367 1.19 -14.64 -18.77
CA THR A 367 1.80 -15.94 -19.10
C THR A 367 2.33 -16.65 -17.85
N PHE A 368 2.94 -15.90 -16.91
CA PHE A 368 3.38 -16.46 -15.63
C PHE A 368 2.21 -16.90 -14.75
N ALA A 369 1.10 -16.16 -14.72
CA ALA A 369 -0.10 -16.55 -13.96
C ALA A 369 -0.73 -17.85 -14.50
N VAL A 370 -0.84 -17.99 -15.81
CA VAL A 370 -1.32 -19.25 -16.43
C VAL A 370 -0.36 -20.40 -16.14
N PHE A 371 0.94 -20.16 -16.21
CA PHE A 371 1.94 -21.18 -15.91
C PHE A 371 1.91 -21.60 -14.44
N GLU A 372 1.73 -20.66 -13.51
CA GLU A 372 1.55 -20.94 -12.09
C GLU A 372 0.35 -21.88 -11.85
N ALA A 373 -0.80 -21.55 -12.43
CA ALA A 373 -2.00 -22.38 -12.31
C ALA A 373 -1.77 -23.82 -12.84
N MET A 374 -1.04 -23.97 -13.95
CA MET A 374 -0.69 -25.30 -14.51
C MET A 374 0.27 -26.06 -13.60
N VAL A 375 1.26 -25.40 -12.99
CA VAL A 375 2.25 -26.05 -12.12
C VAL A 375 1.59 -26.45 -10.80
N MET A 376 0.75 -25.58 -10.24
CA MET A 376 -0.03 -25.90 -9.04
C MET A 376 -0.92 -27.13 -9.23
N SER A 377 -1.59 -27.25 -10.37
CA SER A 377 -2.44 -28.42 -10.68
C SER A 377 -1.67 -29.75 -10.77
N ARG A 378 -0.34 -29.69 -11.00
CA ARG A 378 0.55 -30.86 -11.03
C ARG A 378 1.17 -31.19 -9.67
N GLY A 379 0.99 -30.33 -8.65
CA GLY A 379 1.54 -30.53 -7.30
C GLY A 379 3.07 -30.34 -7.18
N GLU A 380 3.71 -29.72 -8.17
CA GLU A 380 5.16 -29.47 -8.22
C GLU A 380 5.56 -28.26 -7.33
N LYS A 381 5.72 -28.49 -6.03
CA LYS A 381 5.95 -27.44 -5.01
C LYS A 381 7.13 -26.50 -5.31
N VAL A 382 8.28 -27.06 -5.74
CA VAL A 382 9.49 -26.27 -5.97
C VAL A 382 9.34 -25.37 -7.21
N LEU A 383 8.75 -25.90 -8.29
CA LEU A 383 8.54 -25.13 -9.51
C LEU A 383 7.49 -24.04 -9.29
N THR A 384 6.43 -24.32 -8.53
CA THR A 384 5.42 -23.33 -8.14
C THR A 384 6.06 -22.14 -7.46
N LEU A 385 7.02 -22.37 -6.56
CA LEU A 385 7.72 -21.33 -5.81
C LEU A 385 8.48 -20.35 -6.72
N TYR A 386 9.22 -20.88 -7.73
CA TYR A 386 9.94 -20.04 -8.70
C TYR A 386 9.00 -19.25 -9.60
N VAL A 387 7.91 -19.87 -10.04
CA VAL A 387 6.92 -19.24 -10.92
C VAL A 387 6.19 -18.13 -10.15
N HIS A 388 5.80 -18.39 -8.90
CA HIS A 388 5.19 -17.41 -8.01
C HIS A 388 6.09 -16.18 -7.80
N ALA A 389 7.37 -16.40 -7.50
CA ALA A 389 8.33 -15.29 -7.36
C ALA A 389 8.47 -14.48 -8.67
N GLY A 390 8.52 -15.15 -9.81
CA GLY A 390 8.56 -14.49 -11.12
C GLY A 390 7.29 -13.66 -11.41
N LEU A 391 6.12 -14.22 -11.14
CA LEU A 391 4.84 -13.51 -11.29
C LEU A 391 4.80 -12.25 -10.41
N LYS A 392 5.19 -12.37 -9.13
CA LYS A 392 5.26 -11.25 -8.18
C LYS A 392 6.12 -10.09 -8.71
N VAL A 393 7.27 -10.39 -9.33
CA VAL A 393 8.16 -9.38 -9.92
C VAL A 393 7.51 -8.69 -11.13
N PHE A 394 6.89 -9.44 -12.04
CA PHE A 394 6.24 -8.85 -13.21
C PHE A 394 5.01 -8.02 -12.84
N VAL A 395 4.21 -8.48 -11.89
CA VAL A 395 3.03 -7.72 -11.41
C VAL A 395 3.46 -6.44 -10.70
N SER A 396 4.48 -6.50 -9.83
CA SER A 396 5.05 -5.32 -9.17
C SER A 396 5.58 -4.28 -10.18
N THR A 397 6.36 -4.74 -11.17
CA THR A 397 6.86 -3.87 -12.24
C THR A 397 5.72 -3.31 -13.09
N GLY A 398 4.72 -4.11 -13.40
CA GLY A 398 3.53 -3.71 -14.17
C GLY A 398 2.70 -2.64 -13.46
N SER A 399 2.51 -2.76 -12.14
CA SER A 399 1.86 -1.75 -11.32
C SER A 399 2.62 -0.41 -11.38
N GLY A 400 3.96 -0.44 -11.29
CA GLY A 400 4.80 0.76 -11.42
C GLY A 400 4.70 1.43 -12.79
N VAL A 401 4.81 0.65 -13.87
CA VAL A 401 4.68 1.18 -15.24
C VAL A 401 3.26 1.72 -15.50
N THR A 402 2.23 1.08 -14.93
CA THR A 402 0.84 1.54 -15.04
C THR A 402 0.68 2.91 -14.39
N LEU A 403 1.28 3.14 -13.22
CA LEU A 403 1.20 4.43 -12.53
C LEU A 403 1.91 5.54 -13.33
N CYS A 404 3.10 5.26 -13.89
CA CYS A 404 3.78 6.19 -14.80
C CYS A 404 2.93 6.52 -16.04
N TYR A 405 2.29 5.52 -16.64
CA TYR A 405 1.40 5.72 -17.79
C TYR A 405 0.13 6.51 -17.42
N THR A 406 -0.41 6.30 -16.21
CA THR A 406 -1.53 7.08 -15.70
C THR A 406 -1.18 8.56 -15.62
N ALA A 407 -0.01 8.90 -15.03
CA ALA A 407 0.45 10.27 -14.89
C ALA A 407 0.67 10.98 -16.24
N GLU A 408 1.07 10.25 -17.29
CA GLU A 408 1.20 10.79 -18.65
C GLU A 408 -0.15 10.91 -19.39
N THR A 409 -1.15 10.11 -18.99
CA THR A 409 -2.46 10.10 -19.66
C THR A 409 -3.31 11.31 -19.26
N PHE A 410 -3.23 11.73 -18.00
CA PHE A 410 -4.05 12.83 -17.48
C PHE A 410 -3.33 14.17 -17.56
N PRO A 411 -4.02 15.25 -18.03
CA PRO A 411 -3.46 16.61 -18.05
C PRO A 411 -3.23 17.12 -16.62
N THR A 412 -2.31 18.09 -16.46
CA THR A 412 -1.85 18.61 -15.17
C THR A 412 -2.99 19.07 -14.25
N VAL A 413 -4.04 19.65 -14.81
CA VAL A 413 -5.18 20.23 -14.05
C VAL A 413 -6.02 19.18 -13.32
N VAL A 414 -6.04 17.94 -13.82
CA VAL A 414 -6.84 16.82 -13.28
C VAL A 414 -5.97 15.58 -13.02
N ARG A 415 -4.66 15.74 -12.98
CA ARG A 415 -3.72 14.64 -12.88
C ARG A 415 -3.83 13.91 -11.55
N ASN A 416 -3.89 14.63 -10.43
CA ASN A 416 -4.05 13.99 -9.12
C ASN A 416 -5.37 13.23 -9.03
N ALA A 417 -6.47 13.84 -9.46
CA ALA A 417 -7.77 13.18 -9.51
C ALA A 417 -7.73 11.90 -10.35
N GLY A 418 -7.08 11.95 -11.54
CA GLY A 418 -6.94 10.79 -12.41
C GLY A 418 -6.09 9.68 -11.81
N ILE A 419 -5.00 10.00 -11.14
CA ILE A 419 -4.15 9.03 -10.45
C ILE A 419 -4.89 8.45 -9.24
N CYS A 420 -5.59 9.29 -8.44
CA CYS A 420 -6.40 8.84 -7.32
C CYS A 420 -7.53 7.90 -7.76
N LEU A 421 -8.19 8.21 -8.89
CA LEU A 421 -9.20 7.32 -9.47
C LEU A 421 -8.58 5.96 -9.90
N SER A 422 -7.36 5.98 -10.42
CA SER A 422 -6.61 4.77 -10.73
C SER A 422 -6.28 3.96 -9.47
N HIS A 423 -5.91 4.61 -8.36
CA HIS A 423 -5.72 3.97 -7.05
C HIS A 423 -7.01 3.43 -6.47
N PHE A 424 -8.13 4.14 -6.62
CA PHE A 424 -9.45 3.60 -6.26
C PHE A 424 -9.74 2.29 -6.98
N ALA A 425 -9.53 2.25 -8.30
CA ALA A 425 -9.70 1.02 -9.07
C ALA A 425 -8.78 -0.10 -8.58
N GLY A 426 -7.52 0.22 -8.27
CA GLY A 426 -6.56 -0.72 -7.66
C GLY A 426 -7.00 -1.21 -6.29
N GLY A 427 -7.48 -0.32 -5.41
CA GLY A 427 -8.01 -0.65 -4.09
C GLY A 427 -9.22 -1.61 -4.15
N MET A 428 -10.13 -1.39 -5.11
CA MET A 428 -11.22 -2.33 -5.38
C MET A 428 -10.69 -3.69 -5.84
N GLY A 429 -9.62 -3.71 -6.64
CA GLY A 429 -8.92 -4.93 -7.01
C GLY A 429 -8.32 -5.65 -5.80
N CYS A 430 -7.68 -4.90 -4.90
CA CYS A 430 -7.11 -5.45 -3.66
C CYS A 430 -8.18 -6.11 -2.78
N ILE A 431 -9.35 -5.48 -2.63
CA ILE A 431 -10.46 -6.05 -1.82
C ILE A 431 -10.98 -7.36 -2.40
N LEU A 432 -10.99 -7.50 -3.73
CA LEU A 432 -11.43 -8.74 -4.39
C LEU A 432 -10.33 -9.81 -4.45
N GLY A 433 -9.06 -9.42 -4.34
CA GLY A 433 -7.91 -10.33 -4.36
C GLY A 433 -7.50 -10.84 -2.98
N ALA A 434 -7.95 -10.17 -1.92
CA ALA A 434 -7.75 -10.58 -0.53
C ALA A 434 -8.78 -11.62 -0.08
#